data_bf1b97af5fd5e4edbb495c31c34566dd
#
_entry.id   bf1b97af5fd5e4edbb495c31c34566dd
#
_cell.length_a   1.000
_cell.length_b   1.000
_cell.length_c   1.000
_cell.angle_alpha   90.00
_cell.angle_beta   90.00
_cell.angle_gamma   90.00
#
_symmetry.space_group_name_H-M   'P 1'
#
loop_
_entity.id
_entity.type
_entity.pdbx_description
1 polymer ?
#
loop_
_entity_poly.entity_id
_entity_poly.type
_entity_poly.pdbx_seq_one_letter_code
_entity_poly.pdbx_strand_id
1 'polypeptide(L)'
;MNANIKRFLKKGALLQHVDDLCDGSLLIMDTSGTVVYDSGGMGGDDAAGRVEGQAHPVVLAGETVCRVAGTPKAAAAAALITSILATDDEKRDLIRETLSKYREINLLYDITEKLAASLDPRDVAELAIHETLKMVPADHASMMVFDDKTGYLQVIAEIGSGIEPKAVVEVGKGISGSVIVSGKAEIVNDVGNDTRHVPGAARIRALMCAPLRLKDRVMGVINMGRSGEGSFTAEELKLLSAITLQTAAAIENARLYDTLKETFLTSVYTLAETIEMRDPYTGGHTKRVMEYSLAIGRALALDEEEQERLRLAAALHDVGKIGVRDSVLLKTDKLTDEEFGEIRKHPQHGENILKYIKYFGPVIPGVKQHHERYDGRGYPDGLKGDEIDLIARIIAVGDSYDAMTTDRPYRRGLEQAVALEEIRRCSGAQFDPVVVAAFLGLWEGDGCLTCSEKAGE
;
A
#
# COMPACT_ATOMS: atom_id res chain seq x y z
N MET A 1 -10.13 38.24 -37.93
CA MET A 1 -10.51 36.97 -38.63
C MET A 1 -10.65 35.83 -37.64
N ASN A 2 -11.81 35.17 -37.55
CA ASN A 2 -12.13 34.08 -36.64
C ASN A 2 -11.21 32.85 -36.89
N ALA A 3 -10.79 32.13 -35.79
CA ALA A 3 -9.89 30.98 -35.86
C ALA A 3 -10.44 29.81 -36.70
N ASN A 4 -11.76 29.64 -36.72
CA ASN A 4 -12.45 28.62 -37.51
C ASN A 4 -12.34 28.88 -39.00
N ILE A 5 -12.47 30.13 -39.42
CA ILE A 5 -12.28 30.52 -40.82
C ILE A 5 -10.85 30.40 -41.26
N LYS A 6 -9.88 30.79 -40.45
CA LYS A 6 -8.42 30.55 -40.76
C LYS A 6 -8.12 29.08 -41.06
N ARG A 7 -8.77 28.17 -40.35
CA ARG A 7 -8.58 26.72 -40.53
C ARG A 7 -9.31 26.19 -41.78
N PHE A 8 -10.53 26.67 -42.02
CA PHE A 8 -11.27 26.31 -43.22
C PHE A 8 -10.48 26.70 -44.47
N LEU A 9 -9.95 27.93 -44.52
CA LEU A 9 -9.13 28.41 -45.62
C LEU A 9 -7.83 27.57 -45.83
N LYS A 10 -7.30 26.91 -44.80
CA LYS A 10 -6.17 26.00 -44.90
C LYS A 10 -6.52 24.62 -45.46
N LYS A 11 -7.79 24.25 -45.53
CA LYS A 11 -8.26 22.99 -46.12
C LYS A 11 -8.43 23.14 -47.65
N GLY A 12 -7.31 23.32 -48.37
CA GLY A 12 -7.28 23.69 -49.80
C GLY A 12 -8.22 22.90 -50.70
N ALA A 13 -8.23 21.54 -50.56
CA ALA A 13 -9.12 20.70 -51.39
C ALA A 13 -10.61 20.94 -51.11
N LEU A 14 -10.99 21.20 -49.84
CA LEU A 14 -12.38 21.45 -49.45
C LEU A 14 -12.82 22.84 -49.88
N LEU A 15 -11.96 23.83 -49.77
CA LEU A 15 -12.18 25.19 -50.27
C LEU A 15 -12.36 25.19 -51.78
N GLN A 16 -11.51 24.41 -52.50
CA GLN A 16 -11.63 24.24 -53.96
C GLN A 16 -12.98 23.64 -54.36
N HIS A 17 -13.47 22.63 -53.66
CA HIS A 17 -14.80 22.07 -53.94
C HIS A 17 -15.95 23.06 -53.75
N VAL A 18 -15.84 23.89 -52.67
CA VAL A 18 -16.85 24.96 -52.49
C VAL A 18 -16.76 26.01 -53.59
N ASP A 19 -15.54 26.33 -54.02
CA ASP A 19 -15.32 27.26 -55.11
C ASP A 19 -15.81 26.74 -56.46
N ASP A 20 -15.57 25.47 -56.77
CA ASP A 20 -16.09 24.81 -57.98
C ASP A 20 -17.62 24.82 -58.02
N LEU A 21 -18.29 24.65 -56.86
CA LEU A 21 -19.76 24.81 -56.75
C LEU A 21 -20.23 26.21 -57.06
N CYS A 22 -19.37 27.21 -56.92
CA CYS A 22 -19.62 28.63 -57.13
C CYS A 22 -19.13 29.11 -58.49
N ASP A 23 -18.80 28.20 -59.42
CA ASP A 23 -18.32 28.50 -60.78
C ASP A 23 -17.02 29.37 -60.78
N GLY A 24 -16.17 29.21 -59.76
CA GLY A 24 -14.90 29.95 -59.61
C GLY A 24 -15.06 31.42 -59.28
N SER A 25 -16.16 31.82 -58.61
CA SER A 25 -16.44 33.23 -58.28
C SER A 25 -16.78 33.41 -56.76
N LEU A 26 -16.21 32.54 -55.89
CA LEU A 26 -16.41 32.55 -54.46
C LEU A 26 -15.63 33.71 -53.80
N LEU A 27 -16.33 34.52 -53.01
CA LEU A 27 -15.77 35.58 -52.16
C LEU A 27 -16.11 35.29 -50.72
N ILE A 28 -15.11 35.22 -49.83
CA ILE A 28 -15.33 35.09 -48.39
C ILE A 28 -14.79 36.36 -47.69
N MET A 29 -15.63 36.99 -46.89
CA MET A 29 -15.30 38.18 -46.12
C MET A 29 -15.35 37.84 -44.63
N ASP A 30 -14.46 38.43 -43.83
CA ASP A 30 -14.57 38.35 -42.36
C ASP A 30 -15.72 39.24 -41.83
N THR A 31 -15.92 39.27 -40.53
CA THR A 31 -16.99 40.05 -39.88
C THR A 31 -16.82 41.57 -40.02
N SER A 32 -15.62 42.05 -40.34
CA SER A 32 -15.32 43.48 -40.62
C SER A 32 -15.57 43.86 -42.08
N GLY A 33 -15.92 42.91 -42.96
CA GLY A 33 -16.10 43.12 -44.37
C GLY A 33 -14.80 42.99 -45.19
N THR A 34 -13.68 42.63 -44.55
CA THR A 34 -12.41 42.42 -45.25
C THR A 34 -12.43 41.10 -46.00
N VAL A 35 -12.06 41.11 -47.28
CA VAL A 35 -11.97 39.91 -48.10
C VAL A 35 -10.80 39.04 -47.63
N VAL A 36 -11.08 37.81 -47.27
CA VAL A 36 -10.09 36.82 -46.77
C VAL A 36 -9.83 35.68 -47.75
N TYR A 37 -10.72 35.52 -48.74
CA TYR A 37 -10.56 34.64 -49.89
C TYR A 37 -11.29 35.16 -51.10
N ASP A 38 -10.65 35.15 -52.25
CA ASP A 38 -11.20 35.48 -53.56
C ASP A 38 -10.66 34.48 -54.60
N SER A 39 -11.56 33.66 -55.17
CA SER A 39 -11.19 32.69 -56.19
C SER A 39 -10.88 33.32 -57.55
N GLY A 40 -11.37 34.53 -57.81
CA GLY A 40 -11.14 35.28 -59.03
C GLY A 40 -9.73 35.91 -59.15
N GLY A 41 -8.90 35.80 -58.10
CA GLY A 41 -7.47 36.20 -58.14
C GLY A 41 -7.19 37.70 -58.26
N MET A 42 -8.15 38.57 -58.12
CA MET A 42 -7.96 40.04 -58.10
C MET A 42 -7.96 40.51 -56.63
N GLY A 43 -6.77 40.50 -56.01
CA GLY A 43 -6.59 41.11 -54.70
C GLY A 43 -6.66 42.64 -54.80
N GLY A 44 -7.41 43.29 -53.89
CA GLY A 44 -7.43 44.72 -53.73
C GLY A 44 -8.85 45.33 -53.75
N ASP A 45 -8.95 46.69 -53.77
CA ASP A 45 -10.16 47.47 -53.68
C ASP A 45 -11.26 47.21 -54.78
N ASP A 46 -10.89 46.52 -55.86
CA ASP A 46 -11.84 46.11 -56.93
C ASP A 46 -12.71 44.88 -56.50
N ALA A 47 -12.34 44.13 -55.48
CA ALA A 47 -13.19 43.04 -54.98
C ALA A 47 -14.45 43.56 -54.27
N ALA A 48 -14.41 44.76 -53.71
CA ALA A 48 -15.59 45.44 -53.10
C ALA A 48 -16.68 45.79 -54.10
N GLY A 49 -16.36 46.09 -55.38
CA GLY A 49 -17.28 46.33 -56.47
C GLY A 49 -18.08 45.12 -56.97
N ARG A 50 -17.65 43.93 -56.70
CA ARG A 50 -18.32 42.63 -57.04
C ARG A 50 -19.41 42.22 -56.05
N VAL A 51 -19.57 42.90 -54.91
CA VAL A 51 -20.59 42.62 -53.89
C VAL A 51 -21.99 43.16 -54.34
N GLU A 52 -22.32 43.16 -55.64
CA GLU A 52 -23.69 43.47 -56.11
C GLU A 52 -24.72 42.39 -55.81
N GLY A 53 -24.25 41.23 -55.21
CA GLY A 53 -25.09 40.17 -54.67
C GLY A 53 -25.26 40.32 -53.16
N GLN A 54 -26.36 39.82 -52.63
CA GLN A 54 -26.61 39.73 -51.18
C GLN A 54 -25.56 38.88 -50.51
N ALA A 55 -24.78 39.43 -49.55
CA ALA A 55 -23.79 38.66 -48.80
C ALA A 55 -24.50 37.78 -47.75
N HIS A 56 -24.25 36.47 -47.78
CA HIS A 56 -24.88 35.47 -46.91
C HIS A 56 -23.98 35.12 -45.70
N PRO A 57 -24.50 35.17 -44.47
CA PRO A 57 -23.74 34.89 -43.29
C PRO A 57 -23.44 33.38 -43.14
N VAL A 58 -22.22 33.05 -42.71
CA VAL A 58 -21.84 31.73 -42.15
C VAL A 58 -21.97 31.86 -40.66
N VAL A 59 -22.86 31.07 -40.05
CA VAL A 59 -23.18 31.15 -38.62
C VAL A 59 -22.68 29.91 -37.91
N LEU A 60 -21.92 30.10 -36.81
CA LEU A 60 -21.44 29.01 -35.93
C LEU A 60 -21.83 29.37 -34.50
N ALA A 61 -22.50 28.45 -33.78
CA ALA A 61 -22.99 28.66 -32.40
C ALA A 61 -23.80 29.97 -32.22
N GLY A 62 -24.58 30.37 -33.23
CA GLY A 62 -25.41 31.61 -33.22
C GLY A 62 -24.67 32.87 -33.58
N GLU A 63 -23.36 32.84 -33.78
CA GLU A 63 -22.56 34.01 -34.17
C GLU A 63 -22.15 33.94 -35.64
N THR A 64 -22.23 35.10 -36.35
CA THR A 64 -21.70 35.18 -37.71
C THR A 64 -20.18 35.17 -37.67
N VAL A 65 -19.54 34.17 -38.29
CA VAL A 65 -18.09 34.04 -38.33
C VAL A 65 -17.44 34.57 -39.60
N CYS A 66 -18.18 34.57 -40.71
CA CYS A 66 -17.83 35.21 -41.98
C CYS A 66 -19.05 35.39 -42.85
N ARG A 67 -18.88 36.02 -44.02
CA ARG A 67 -19.90 36.19 -45.06
C ARG A 67 -19.38 35.68 -46.40
N VAL A 68 -20.28 35.14 -47.21
CA VAL A 68 -20.02 34.64 -48.56
C VAL A 68 -20.81 35.47 -49.58
N ALA A 69 -20.14 35.87 -50.63
CA ALA A 69 -20.72 36.68 -51.71
C ALA A 69 -20.12 36.33 -53.06
N GLY A 70 -20.44 37.10 -54.11
CA GLY A 70 -19.77 37.02 -55.43
C GLY A 70 -20.44 36.09 -56.45
N THR A 71 -21.46 35.31 -56.04
CA THR A 71 -22.12 34.32 -56.90
C THR A 71 -23.61 34.19 -56.59
N PRO A 72 -24.49 33.87 -57.56
CA PRO A 72 -25.87 33.48 -57.25
C PRO A 72 -26.03 32.30 -56.33
N LYS A 73 -24.98 31.48 -56.22
CA LYS A 73 -24.94 30.28 -55.33
C LYS A 73 -24.37 30.59 -53.94
N ALA A 74 -24.08 31.85 -53.61
CA ALA A 74 -23.47 32.29 -52.34
C ALA A 74 -24.24 31.79 -51.10
N ALA A 75 -25.58 31.75 -51.16
CA ALA A 75 -26.40 31.22 -50.07
C ALA A 75 -26.13 29.73 -49.81
N ALA A 76 -26.04 28.94 -50.86
CA ALA A 76 -25.75 27.48 -50.76
C ALA A 76 -24.31 27.26 -50.28
N ALA A 77 -23.36 28.04 -50.75
CA ALA A 77 -21.95 27.98 -50.27
C ALA A 77 -21.84 28.37 -48.78
N ALA A 78 -22.54 29.41 -48.34
CA ALA A 78 -22.59 29.82 -46.93
C ALA A 78 -23.19 28.71 -46.04
N ALA A 79 -24.26 28.07 -46.45
CA ALA A 79 -24.88 26.94 -45.75
C ALA A 79 -23.93 25.73 -45.68
N LEU A 80 -23.25 25.41 -46.78
CA LEU A 80 -22.28 24.32 -46.83
C LEU A 80 -21.08 24.59 -45.91
N ILE A 81 -20.50 25.81 -45.96
CA ILE A 81 -19.40 26.20 -45.07
C ILE A 81 -19.85 26.17 -43.61
N THR A 82 -21.05 26.61 -43.28
CA THR A 82 -21.64 26.51 -41.93
C THR A 82 -21.68 25.07 -41.47
N SER A 83 -22.20 24.13 -42.28
CA SER A 83 -22.28 22.72 -41.94
C SER A 83 -20.90 22.09 -41.73
N ILE A 84 -19.94 22.41 -42.59
CA ILE A 84 -18.56 21.92 -42.48
C ILE A 84 -17.89 22.40 -41.18
N LEU A 85 -18.04 23.68 -40.85
CA LEU A 85 -17.46 24.27 -39.65
C LEU A 85 -18.12 23.73 -38.38
N ALA A 86 -19.44 23.53 -38.38
CA ALA A 86 -20.15 22.93 -37.23
C ALA A 86 -19.69 21.51 -36.98
N THR A 87 -19.60 20.67 -38.02
CA THR A 87 -19.10 19.28 -37.91
C THR A 87 -17.64 19.23 -37.42
N ASP A 88 -16.81 20.18 -37.89
CA ASP A 88 -15.40 20.27 -37.46
C ASP A 88 -15.27 20.66 -35.97
N ASP A 89 -16.15 21.53 -35.49
CA ASP A 89 -16.19 22.01 -34.10
C ASP A 89 -16.67 20.88 -33.16
N GLU A 90 -17.78 20.21 -33.52
CA GLU A 90 -18.28 19.04 -32.79
C GLU A 90 -17.22 17.91 -32.68
N LYS A 91 -16.53 17.61 -33.79
CA LYS A 91 -15.44 16.61 -33.77
C LYS A 91 -14.32 17.02 -32.81
N ARG A 92 -13.98 18.28 -32.75
CA ARG A 92 -12.92 18.78 -31.85
C ARG A 92 -13.28 18.68 -30.38
N ASP A 93 -14.53 19.07 -30.08
CA ASP A 93 -15.02 19.00 -28.72
C ASP A 93 -15.08 17.55 -28.25
N LEU A 94 -15.52 16.63 -29.13
CA LEU A 94 -15.49 15.20 -28.86
C LEU A 94 -14.06 14.67 -28.65
N ILE A 95 -13.09 15.10 -29.48
CA ILE A 95 -11.67 14.73 -29.32
C ILE A 95 -11.11 15.26 -28.01
N ARG A 96 -11.43 16.52 -27.64
CA ARG A 96 -10.98 17.11 -26.36
C ARG A 96 -11.55 16.35 -25.17
N GLU A 97 -12.84 16.06 -25.20
CA GLU A 97 -13.50 15.28 -24.15
C GLU A 97 -12.88 13.88 -24.04
N THR A 98 -12.69 13.20 -25.17
CA THR A 98 -12.09 11.88 -25.22
C THR A 98 -10.67 11.88 -24.65
N LEU A 99 -9.83 12.84 -25.06
CA LEU A 99 -8.47 12.99 -24.56
C LEU A 99 -8.44 13.31 -23.06
N SER A 100 -9.37 14.13 -22.57
CA SER A 100 -9.50 14.43 -21.15
C SER A 100 -9.84 13.17 -20.33
N LYS A 101 -10.82 12.40 -20.80
CA LYS A 101 -11.21 11.12 -20.17
C LYS A 101 -10.07 10.09 -20.22
N TYR A 102 -9.34 10.04 -21.34
CA TYR A 102 -8.20 9.14 -21.46
C TYR A 102 -7.07 9.45 -20.47
N ARG A 103 -6.80 10.74 -20.26
CA ARG A 103 -5.85 11.20 -19.24
C ARG A 103 -6.30 10.83 -17.82
N GLU A 104 -7.58 11.04 -17.49
CA GLU A 104 -8.17 10.68 -16.20
C GLU A 104 -8.01 9.17 -15.94
N ILE A 105 -8.32 8.33 -16.93
CA ILE A 105 -8.17 6.88 -16.83
C ILE A 105 -6.70 6.47 -16.61
N ASN A 106 -5.76 7.01 -17.39
CA ASN A 106 -4.34 6.68 -17.23
C ASN A 106 -3.82 7.08 -15.85
N LEU A 107 -4.21 8.24 -15.33
CA LEU A 107 -3.84 8.66 -13.98
C LEU A 107 -4.38 7.71 -12.90
N LEU A 108 -5.62 7.23 -13.05
CA LEU A 108 -6.20 6.26 -12.11
C LEU A 108 -5.48 4.91 -12.20
N TYR A 109 -5.04 4.49 -13.39
CA TYR A 109 -4.22 3.28 -13.56
C TYR A 109 -2.88 3.40 -12.84
N ASP A 110 -2.16 4.50 -13.03
CA ASP A 110 -0.87 4.75 -12.40
C ASP A 110 -0.99 4.75 -10.86
N ILE A 111 -2.05 5.35 -10.32
CA ILE A 111 -2.32 5.32 -8.88
C ILE A 111 -2.62 3.90 -8.42
N THR A 112 -3.46 3.16 -9.14
CA THR A 112 -3.82 1.79 -8.77
C THR A 112 -2.60 0.88 -8.73
N GLU A 113 -1.70 0.98 -9.72
CA GLU A 113 -0.46 0.22 -9.75
C GLU A 113 0.43 0.53 -8.54
N LYS A 114 0.61 1.81 -8.23
CA LYS A 114 1.42 2.24 -7.08
C LYS A 114 0.82 1.78 -5.75
N LEU A 115 -0.49 1.94 -5.56
CA LEU A 115 -1.17 1.53 -4.32
C LEU A 115 -1.14 0.02 -4.13
N ALA A 116 -1.21 -0.76 -5.22
CA ALA A 116 -1.15 -2.22 -5.16
C ALA A 116 0.25 -2.77 -4.83
N ALA A 117 1.29 -1.96 -4.94
CA ALA A 117 2.67 -2.36 -4.66
C ALA A 117 2.99 -2.43 -3.16
N SER A 118 2.23 -1.74 -2.30
CA SER A 118 2.43 -1.79 -0.85
C SER A 118 1.43 -2.74 -0.18
N LEU A 119 1.94 -3.50 0.80
CA LEU A 119 1.16 -4.38 1.66
C LEU A 119 0.98 -3.80 3.08
N ASP A 120 1.52 -2.62 3.36
CA ASP A 120 1.29 -1.90 4.62
C ASP A 120 0.16 -0.88 4.46
N PRO A 121 -0.92 -0.94 5.28
CA PRO A 121 -2.03 0.00 5.19
C PRO A 121 -1.63 1.47 5.37
N ARG A 122 -0.56 1.76 6.14
CA ARG A 122 -0.07 3.12 6.37
C ARG A 122 0.66 3.66 5.14
N ASP A 123 1.53 2.85 4.55
CA ASP A 123 2.23 3.21 3.32
C ASP A 123 1.23 3.48 2.18
N VAL A 124 0.19 2.63 2.06
CA VAL A 124 -0.91 2.84 1.11
C VAL A 124 -1.61 4.16 1.36
N ALA A 125 -1.88 4.50 2.63
CA ALA A 125 -2.56 5.74 2.99
C ALA A 125 -1.70 6.98 2.70
N GLU A 126 -0.43 6.98 3.06
CA GLU A 126 0.51 8.08 2.77
C GLU A 126 0.65 8.29 1.26
N LEU A 127 0.84 7.21 0.52
CA LEU A 127 0.93 7.27 -0.94
C LEU A 127 -0.35 7.81 -1.57
N ALA A 128 -1.52 7.34 -1.11
CA ALA A 128 -2.81 7.82 -1.61
C ALA A 128 -3.01 9.31 -1.38
N ILE A 129 -2.65 9.84 -0.20
CA ILE A 129 -2.71 11.27 0.09
C ILE A 129 -1.76 12.06 -0.82
N HIS A 130 -0.52 11.60 -0.98
CA HIS A 130 0.45 12.28 -1.84
C HIS A 130 0.01 12.33 -3.31
N GLU A 131 -0.47 11.21 -3.86
CA GLU A 131 -0.97 11.19 -5.24
C GLU A 131 -2.24 12.03 -5.39
N THR A 132 -3.12 12.05 -4.38
CA THR A 132 -4.32 12.90 -4.39
C THR A 132 -3.96 14.38 -4.41
N LEU A 133 -3.00 14.83 -3.60
CA LEU A 133 -2.55 16.23 -3.57
C LEU A 133 -1.93 16.71 -4.88
N LYS A 134 -1.31 15.82 -5.66
CA LYS A 134 -0.80 16.16 -7.01
C LYS A 134 -1.92 16.46 -7.99
N MET A 135 -3.08 15.85 -7.80
CA MET A 135 -4.22 15.95 -8.72
C MET A 135 -5.24 16.99 -8.25
N VAL A 136 -5.43 17.11 -6.95
CA VAL A 136 -6.35 18.06 -6.30
C VAL A 136 -5.53 18.91 -5.34
N PRO A 137 -5.09 20.10 -5.77
CA PRO A 137 -4.31 20.98 -4.90
C PRO A 137 -5.09 21.38 -3.65
N ALA A 138 -4.49 21.12 -2.48
CA ALA A 138 -5.04 21.46 -1.18
C ALA A 138 -3.90 21.75 -0.20
N ASP A 139 -4.18 22.52 0.86
CA ASP A 139 -3.20 22.86 1.90
C ASP A 139 -3.10 21.76 2.96
N HIS A 140 -4.18 21.00 3.10
CA HIS A 140 -4.33 19.96 4.12
C HIS A 140 -4.94 18.71 3.49
N ALA A 141 -4.44 17.55 3.91
CA ALA A 141 -5.04 16.27 3.56
C ALA A 141 -4.92 15.32 4.75
N SER A 142 -5.95 14.51 5.00
CA SER A 142 -5.89 13.47 6.02
C SER A 142 -6.71 12.25 5.61
N MET A 143 -6.24 11.10 6.01
CA MET A 143 -6.97 9.84 5.88
C MET A 143 -7.28 9.28 7.26
N MET A 144 -8.55 9.02 7.49
CA MET A 144 -9.04 8.40 8.70
C MET A 144 -9.66 7.05 8.37
N VAL A 145 -9.34 6.04 9.15
CA VAL A 145 -9.87 4.67 8.98
C VAL A 145 -10.55 4.23 10.25
N PHE A 146 -11.64 3.51 10.12
CA PHE A 146 -12.40 2.97 11.23
C PHE A 146 -11.62 1.82 11.88
N ASP A 147 -11.46 1.90 13.20
CA ASP A 147 -10.90 0.85 14.01
C ASP A 147 -12.04 0.05 14.66
N ASP A 148 -12.22 -1.18 14.22
CA ASP A 148 -13.28 -2.08 14.69
C ASP A 148 -13.15 -2.41 16.20
N LYS A 149 -11.94 -2.28 16.80
CA LYS A 149 -11.70 -2.59 18.22
C LYS A 149 -12.13 -1.45 19.13
N THR A 150 -11.87 -0.22 18.71
CA THR A 150 -12.15 0.97 19.52
C THR A 150 -13.49 1.63 19.18
N GLY A 151 -14.03 1.39 17.98
CA GLY A 151 -15.23 2.04 17.48
C GLY A 151 -15.04 3.48 17.02
N TYR A 152 -13.80 3.94 16.90
CA TYR A 152 -13.43 5.30 16.50
C TYR A 152 -12.76 5.32 15.13
N LEU A 153 -12.74 6.50 14.51
CA LEU A 153 -11.91 6.81 13.36
C LEU A 153 -10.51 7.19 13.82
N GLN A 154 -9.51 6.52 13.35
CA GLN A 154 -8.11 6.83 13.60
C GLN A 154 -7.46 7.48 12.39
N VAL A 155 -6.71 8.57 12.59
CA VAL A 155 -5.87 9.17 11.55
C VAL A 155 -4.68 8.25 11.28
N ILE A 156 -4.57 7.74 10.05
CA ILE A 156 -3.49 6.86 9.63
C ILE A 156 -2.46 7.55 8.73
N ALA A 157 -2.86 8.64 8.05
CA ALA A 157 -1.95 9.49 7.29
C ALA A 157 -2.46 10.93 7.28
N GLU A 158 -1.55 11.91 7.29
CA GLU A 158 -1.90 13.33 7.22
C GLU A 158 -0.79 14.18 6.60
N ILE A 159 -1.17 15.28 5.96
CA ILE A 159 -0.27 16.31 5.45
C ILE A 159 -0.88 17.67 5.72
N GLY A 160 -0.11 18.55 6.39
CA GLY A 160 -0.46 19.96 6.60
C GLY A 160 -1.62 20.23 7.57
N SER A 161 -2.33 19.22 8.05
CA SER A 161 -3.54 19.41 8.87
C SER A 161 -3.22 19.79 10.33
N GLY A 162 -2.00 19.49 10.79
CA GLY A 162 -1.62 19.67 12.20
C GLY A 162 -2.44 18.79 13.16
N ILE A 163 -3.13 17.78 12.65
CA ILE A 163 -3.83 16.77 13.45
C ILE A 163 -2.78 15.78 13.91
N GLU A 164 -2.67 15.55 15.21
CA GLU A 164 -1.72 14.57 15.72
C GLU A 164 -1.99 13.18 15.14
N PRO A 165 -0.93 12.46 14.70
CA PRO A 165 -1.04 11.05 14.35
C PRO A 165 -1.68 10.29 15.53
N LYS A 166 -2.65 9.43 15.24
CA LYS A 166 -3.48 8.70 16.21
C LYS A 166 -4.62 9.52 16.87
N ALA A 167 -4.87 10.77 16.45
CA ALA A 167 -6.09 11.44 16.85
C ALA A 167 -7.31 10.60 16.50
N VAL A 168 -8.25 10.49 17.43
CA VAL A 168 -9.48 9.69 17.26
C VAL A 168 -10.68 10.62 17.08
N VAL A 169 -11.55 10.28 16.15
CA VAL A 169 -12.78 11.01 15.86
C VAL A 169 -13.97 10.04 16.00
N GLU A 170 -15.00 10.49 16.73
CA GLU A 170 -16.23 9.71 16.86
C GLU A 170 -16.98 9.63 15.52
N VAL A 171 -17.51 8.45 15.22
CA VAL A 171 -18.40 8.26 14.06
C VAL A 171 -19.65 9.14 14.21
N GLY A 172 -20.01 9.85 13.15
CA GLY A 172 -21.14 10.79 13.15
C GLY A 172 -20.80 12.18 13.66
N LYS A 173 -19.61 12.42 14.23
CA LYS A 173 -19.19 13.72 14.72
C LYS A 173 -18.40 14.48 13.66
N GLY A 174 -18.73 15.75 13.48
CA GLY A 174 -18.10 16.60 12.47
C GLY A 174 -18.53 16.26 11.04
N ILE A 175 -17.93 16.96 10.07
CA ILE A 175 -18.21 16.75 8.65
C ILE A 175 -17.73 15.37 8.21
N SER A 176 -16.50 14.99 8.54
CA SER A 176 -15.92 13.69 8.21
C SER A 176 -16.73 12.52 8.81
N GLY A 177 -17.16 12.64 10.08
CA GLY A 177 -18.00 11.63 10.71
C GLY A 177 -19.37 11.49 10.05
N SER A 178 -19.96 12.61 9.57
CA SER A 178 -21.21 12.59 8.80
C SER A 178 -21.05 11.88 7.46
N VAL A 179 -19.92 12.07 6.78
CA VAL A 179 -19.60 11.37 5.51
C VAL A 179 -19.49 9.85 5.73
N ILE A 180 -18.91 9.41 6.82
CA ILE A 180 -18.85 7.99 7.17
C ILE A 180 -20.27 7.39 7.31
N VAL A 181 -21.16 8.09 8.03
CA VAL A 181 -22.53 7.61 8.27
C VAL A 181 -23.37 7.62 6.99
N SER A 182 -23.25 8.71 6.20
CA SER A 182 -24.02 8.87 4.96
C SER A 182 -23.49 8.02 3.81
N GLY A 183 -22.20 7.67 3.82
CA GLY A 183 -21.51 7.02 2.72
C GLY A 183 -21.43 7.84 1.44
N LYS A 184 -21.66 9.17 1.53
CA LYS A 184 -21.71 10.12 0.39
C LYS A 184 -20.59 11.13 0.50
N ALA A 185 -19.84 11.30 -0.59
CA ALA A 185 -18.85 12.36 -0.69
C ALA A 185 -19.52 13.74 -0.73
N GLU A 186 -18.90 14.73 -0.10
CA GLU A 186 -19.44 16.10 -0.05
C GLU A 186 -18.35 17.17 -0.08
N ILE A 187 -18.76 18.37 -0.51
CA ILE A 187 -17.95 19.60 -0.49
C ILE A 187 -18.63 20.58 0.46
N VAL A 188 -17.84 21.14 1.37
CA VAL A 188 -18.23 22.24 2.26
C VAL A 188 -17.29 23.42 1.99
N ASN A 189 -17.70 24.37 1.16
CA ASN A 189 -16.86 25.52 0.77
C ASN A 189 -16.87 26.68 1.80
N ASP A 190 -17.65 26.56 2.86
CA ASP A 190 -17.66 27.47 4.00
C ASP A 190 -17.81 26.67 5.30
N VAL A 191 -16.69 26.09 5.74
CA VAL A 191 -16.63 25.24 6.93
C VAL A 191 -16.99 25.98 8.20
N GLY A 192 -16.67 27.29 8.27
CA GLY A 192 -16.97 28.12 9.44
C GLY A 192 -18.45 28.28 9.73
N ASN A 193 -19.29 28.21 8.72
CA ASN A 193 -20.75 28.32 8.83
C ASN A 193 -21.47 26.94 8.86
N ASP A 194 -20.75 25.83 8.72
CA ASP A 194 -21.35 24.49 8.82
C ASP A 194 -21.57 24.12 10.30
N THR A 195 -22.81 23.77 10.65
CA THR A 195 -23.21 23.42 12.02
C THR A 195 -22.50 22.17 12.56
N ARG A 196 -21.94 21.35 11.69
CA ARG A 196 -21.17 20.16 12.05
C ARG A 196 -19.69 20.49 12.29
N HIS A 197 -19.26 21.72 12.05
CA HIS A 197 -17.85 22.09 12.18
C HIS A 197 -17.35 21.84 13.60
N VAL A 198 -16.26 21.09 13.71
CA VAL A 198 -15.51 20.90 14.95
C VAL A 198 -14.20 21.68 14.79
N PRO A 199 -13.95 22.71 15.62
CA PRO A 199 -12.70 23.46 15.55
C PRO A 199 -11.49 22.53 15.76
N GLY A 200 -10.50 22.63 14.87
CA GLY A 200 -9.24 21.91 14.91
C GLY A 200 -8.04 22.85 14.93
N ALA A 201 -6.82 22.28 14.91
CA ALA A 201 -5.58 23.06 14.90
C ALA A 201 -5.41 23.88 13.62
N ALA A 202 -5.84 23.37 12.47
CA ALA A 202 -5.75 24.05 11.18
C ALA A 202 -6.98 24.91 10.90
N ARG A 203 -6.75 26.10 10.35
CA ARG A 203 -7.83 26.97 9.84
C ARG A 203 -8.23 26.52 8.44
N ILE A 204 -9.19 25.62 8.37
CA ILE A 204 -9.75 25.13 7.10
C ILE A 204 -10.98 25.97 6.74
N ARG A 205 -10.97 26.58 5.56
CA ARG A 205 -12.10 27.36 5.02
C ARG A 205 -13.01 26.49 4.15
N ALA A 206 -12.42 25.71 3.25
CA ALA A 206 -13.14 24.79 2.41
C ALA A 206 -12.65 23.35 2.67
N LEU A 207 -13.59 22.42 2.79
CA LEU A 207 -13.34 21.01 3.05
C LEU A 207 -14.04 20.16 1.99
N MET A 208 -13.35 19.19 1.47
CA MET A 208 -13.89 18.16 0.60
C MET A 208 -13.63 16.80 1.25
N CYS A 209 -14.67 16.00 1.44
CA CYS A 209 -14.60 14.71 2.10
C CYS A 209 -15.16 13.61 1.19
N ALA A 210 -14.44 12.51 1.07
CA ALA A 210 -14.92 11.36 0.32
C ALA A 210 -14.72 10.06 1.13
N PRO A 211 -15.74 9.17 1.19
CA PRO A 211 -15.66 7.95 1.96
C PRO A 211 -14.76 6.91 1.27
N LEU A 212 -13.95 6.21 2.06
CA LEU A 212 -13.28 4.98 1.67
C LEU A 212 -14.32 3.87 1.71
N ARG A 213 -14.94 3.59 0.57
CA ARG A 213 -16.03 2.62 0.47
C ARG A 213 -15.62 1.39 -0.31
N LEU A 214 -15.84 0.22 0.29
CA LEU A 214 -15.68 -1.07 -0.38
C LEU A 214 -17.01 -1.84 -0.29
N LYS A 215 -17.61 -2.12 -1.43
CA LYS A 215 -18.97 -2.71 -1.51
C LYS A 215 -19.97 -1.86 -0.69
N ASP A 216 -20.57 -2.45 0.34
CA ASP A 216 -21.59 -1.82 1.19
C ASP A 216 -21.02 -1.26 2.50
N ARG A 217 -19.70 -1.40 2.75
CA ARG A 217 -19.04 -0.92 3.96
C ARG A 217 -18.22 0.34 3.70
N VAL A 218 -18.40 1.34 4.56
CA VAL A 218 -17.51 2.51 4.62
C VAL A 218 -16.45 2.21 5.68
N MET A 219 -15.18 2.20 5.26
CA MET A 219 -14.04 1.85 6.12
C MET A 219 -13.31 3.08 6.66
N GLY A 220 -13.59 4.26 6.09
CA GLY A 220 -12.87 5.47 6.44
C GLY A 220 -13.27 6.64 5.55
N VAL A 221 -12.46 7.70 5.61
CA VAL A 221 -12.68 8.93 4.83
C VAL A 221 -11.33 9.57 4.48
N ILE A 222 -11.25 10.15 3.28
CA ILE A 222 -10.19 11.10 2.92
C ILE A 222 -10.77 12.50 2.96
N ASN A 223 -10.07 13.40 3.65
CA ASN A 223 -10.38 14.81 3.76
C ASN A 223 -9.32 15.63 3.03
N MET A 224 -9.77 16.62 2.26
CA MET A 224 -8.93 17.62 1.58
C MET A 224 -9.36 18.99 2.02
N GLY A 225 -8.46 19.81 2.53
CA GLY A 225 -8.76 21.12 3.08
C GLY A 225 -8.00 22.27 2.39
N ARG A 226 -8.68 23.39 2.17
CA ARG A 226 -8.07 24.66 1.74
C ARG A 226 -8.24 25.72 2.82
N SER A 227 -7.14 26.42 3.13
CA SER A 227 -7.13 27.52 4.10
C SER A 227 -7.35 28.89 3.43
N GLY A 228 -6.95 29.02 2.18
CA GLY A 228 -7.01 30.25 1.39
C GLY A 228 -8.34 30.46 0.64
N GLU A 229 -8.36 31.48 -0.24
CA GLU A 229 -9.51 31.79 -1.11
C GLU A 229 -9.59 30.77 -2.25
N GLY A 230 -10.20 29.64 -2.01
CA GLY A 230 -10.40 28.61 -3.03
C GLY A 230 -11.58 27.73 -2.65
N SER A 231 -12.46 27.45 -3.61
CA SER A 231 -13.56 26.51 -3.46
C SER A 231 -13.23 25.21 -4.16
N PHE A 232 -13.67 24.09 -3.62
CA PHE A 232 -13.64 22.81 -4.31
C PHE A 232 -14.75 22.70 -5.33
N THR A 233 -14.51 21.99 -6.43
CA THR A 233 -15.46 21.80 -7.53
C THR A 233 -16.03 20.38 -7.53
N ALA A 234 -17.14 20.17 -8.23
CA ALA A 234 -17.73 18.84 -8.40
C ALA A 234 -16.81 17.88 -9.17
N GLU A 235 -15.96 18.39 -10.07
CA GLU A 235 -14.99 17.60 -10.82
C GLU A 235 -13.87 17.08 -9.89
N GLU A 236 -13.36 17.94 -9.00
CA GLU A 236 -12.39 17.53 -7.98
C GLU A 236 -12.98 16.50 -7.02
N LEU A 237 -14.25 16.66 -6.62
CA LEU A 237 -14.93 15.66 -5.78
C LEU A 237 -15.08 14.31 -6.49
N LYS A 238 -15.41 14.31 -7.77
CA LYS A 238 -15.50 13.11 -8.58
C LYS A 238 -14.15 12.40 -8.66
N LEU A 239 -13.08 13.16 -8.86
CA LEU A 239 -11.72 12.63 -8.90
C LEU A 239 -11.31 12.04 -7.54
N LEU A 240 -11.53 12.77 -6.45
CA LEU A 240 -11.29 12.26 -5.09
C LEU A 240 -12.07 10.97 -4.84
N SER A 241 -13.35 10.93 -5.24
CA SER A 241 -14.19 9.74 -5.08
C SER A 241 -13.66 8.52 -5.84
N ALA A 242 -13.09 8.73 -7.03
CA ALA A 242 -12.46 7.67 -7.79
C ALA A 242 -11.18 7.15 -7.10
N ILE A 243 -10.36 8.06 -6.59
CA ILE A 243 -9.14 7.69 -5.84
C ILE A 243 -9.49 6.96 -4.54
N THR A 244 -10.49 7.45 -3.77
CA THR A 244 -10.89 6.79 -2.52
C THR A 244 -11.38 5.37 -2.72
N LEU A 245 -12.00 5.07 -3.87
CA LEU A 245 -12.43 3.71 -4.20
C LEU A 245 -11.23 2.77 -4.40
N GLN A 246 -10.20 3.21 -5.13
CA GLN A 246 -8.97 2.43 -5.33
C GLN A 246 -8.19 2.27 -4.03
N THR A 247 -8.10 3.35 -3.26
CA THR A 247 -7.43 3.34 -1.95
C THR A 247 -8.12 2.39 -0.98
N ALA A 248 -9.46 2.38 -0.95
CA ALA A 248 -10.22 1.47 -0.10
C ALA A 248 -9.91 -0.01 -0.43
N ALA A 249 -9.84 -0.34 -1.72
CA ALA A 249 -9.48 -1.69 -2.15
C ALA A 249 -8.03 -2.06 -1.76
N ALA A 250 -7.09 -1.14 -1.94
CA ALA A 250 -5.69 -1.37 -1.59
C ALA A 250 -5.49 -1.54 -0.06
N ILE A 251 -6.12 -0.69 0.77
CA ILE A 251 -6.07 -0.81 2.23
C ILE A 251 -6.68 -2.13 2.71
N GLU A 252 -7.81 -2.55 2.13
CA GLU A 252 -8.43 -3.82 2.49
C GLU A 252 -7.56 -5.00 2.11
N ASN A 253 -6.92 -4.97 0.93
CA ASN A 253 -5.96 -6.00 0.53
C ASN A 253 -4.78 -6.08 1.49
N ALA A 254 -4.21 -4.95 1.90
CA ALA A 254 -3.14 -4.89 2.88
C ALA A 254 -3.59 -5.47 4.24
N ARG A 255 -4.76 -5.09 4.74
CA ARG A 255 -5.34 -5.63 5.99
C ARG A 255 -5.61 -7.13 5.92
N LEU A 256 -6.14 -7.62 4.79
CA LEU A 256 -6.37 -9.05 4.59
C LEU A 256 -5.06 -9.83 4.57
N TYR A 257 -4.02 -9.27 3.96
CA TYR A 257 -2.68 -9.87 3.96
C TYR A 257 -2.12 -9.95 5.38
N ASP A 258 -2.17 -8.87 6.16
CA ASP A 258 -1.74 -8.86 7.56
C ASP A 258 -2.51 -9.88 8.40
N THR A 259 -3.83 -9.92 8.27
CA THR A 259 -4.69 -10.88 8.98
C THR A 259 -4.34 -12.31 8.62
N LEU A 260 -4.09 -12.59 7.33
CA LEU A 260 -3.68 -13.91 6.86
C LEU A 260 -2.33 -14.30 7.44
N LYS A 261 -1.36 -13.38 7.43
CA LYS A 261 -0.01 -13.59 8.01
C LYS A 261 -0.10 -13.87 9.49
N GLU A 262 -0.82 -13.06 10.26
CA GLU A 262 -1.03 -13.26 11.70
C GLU A 262 -1.72 -14.59 12.00
N THR A 263 -2.77 -14.93 11.26
CA THR A 263 -3.51 -16.18 11.44
C THR A 263 -2.60 -17.39 11.15
N PHE A 264 -1.80 -17.31 10.09
CA PHE A 264 -0.84 -18.35 9.75
C PHE A 264 0.19 -18.54 10.87
N LEU A 265 0.83 -17.46 11.33
CA LEU A 265 1.82 -17.51 12.39
C LEU A 265 1.23 -18.03 13.70
N THR A 266 0.05 -17.55 14.08
CA THR A 266 -0.67 -18.04 15.27
C THR A 266 -0.97 -19.53 15.17
N SER A 267 -1.38 -20.01 14.00
CA SER A 267 -1.63 -21.43 13.77
C SER A 267 -0.36 -22.25 13.92
N VAL A 268 0.77 -21.78 13.40
CA VAL A 268 2.08 -22.43 13.53
C VAL A 268 2.50 -22.53 15.00
N TYR A 269 2.38 -21.43 15.75
CA TYR A 269 2.72 -21.42 17.19
C TYR A 269 1.80 -22.33 17.99
N THR A 270 0.50 -22.32 17.74
CA THR A 270 -0.46 -23.19 18.43
C THR A 270 -0.15 -24.67 18.16
N LEU A 271 0.23 -25.01 16.92
CA LEU A 271 0.64 -26.39 16.60
C LEU A 271 1.93 -26.78 17.33
N ALA A 272 2.92 -25.89 17.40
CA ALA A 272 4.16 -26.13 18.14
C ALA A 272 3.88 -26.35 19.64
N GLU A 273 3.09 -25.47 20.26
CA GLU A 273 2.66 -25.63 21.66
C GLU A 273 1.86 -26.92 21.90
N THR A 274 1.01 -27.32 20.94
CA THR A 274 0.23 -28.56 21.05
C THR A 274 1.16 -29.78 21.09
N ILE A 275 2.27 -29.77 20.33
CA ILE A 275 3.27 -30.82 20.36
C ILE A 275 4.04 -30.79 21.68
N GLU A 276 4.40 -29.60 22.17
CA GLU A 276 5.03 -29.41 23.47
C GLU A 276 4.17 -29.97 24.62
N MET A 277 2.83 -29.77 24.57
CA MET A 277 1.91 -30.32 25.59
C MET A 277 1.94 -31.86 25.71
N ARG A 278 2.46 -32.58 24.71
CA ARG A 278 2.72 -34.03 24.83
C ARG A 278 3.87 -34.33 25.77
N ASP A 279 4.80 -33.39 25.96
CA ASP A 279 5.91 -33.51 26.91
C ASP A 279 5.53 -32.72 28.17
N PRO A 280 5.05 -33.35 29.23
CA PRO A 280 4.51 -32.68 30.40
C PRO A 280 5.53 -31.80 31.16
N TYR A 281 6.80 -31.85 30.72
CA TYR A 281 7.92 -31.19 31.36
C TYR A 281 8.37 -29.91 30.66
N THR A 282 7.76 -29.57 29.52
CA THR A 282 8.21 -28.46 28.67
C THR A 282 7.25 -27.26 28.66
N GLY A 283 6.27 -27.17 29.58
CA GLY A 283 5.30 -26.09 29.59
C GLY A 283 5.94 -24.70 29.47
N GLY A 284 5.68 -24.01 28.36
CA GLY A 284 6.25 -22.71 28.03
C GLY A 284 7.72 -22.71 27.58
N HIS A 285 8.33 -23.86 27.38
CA HIS A 285 9.69 -24.01 26.90
C HIS A 285 9.90 -23.35 25.54
N THR A 286 9.06 -23.69 24.57
CA THR A 286 9.12 -23.13 23.21
C THR A 286 9.11 -21.60 23.23
N LYS A 287 8.25 -21.00 24.06
CA LYS A 287 8.17 -19.55 24.21
C LYS A 287 9.46 -18.96 24.79
N ARG A 288 9.99 -19.54 25.86
CA ARG A 288 11.23 -19.07 26.49
C ARG A 288 12.44 -19.23 25.57
N VAL A 289 12.59 -20.36 24.88
CA VAL A 289 13.66 -20.56 23.88
C VAL A 289 13.57 -19.53 22.77
N MET A 290 12.37 -19.24 22.28
CA MET A 290 12.14 -18.20 21.27
C MET A 290 12.54 -16.81 21.81
N GLU A 291 12.17 -16.44 23.04
CA GLU A 291 12.52 -15.17 23.65
C GLU A 291 14.04 -15.01 23.81
N TYR A 292 14.74 -16.03 24.32
CA TYR A 292 16.21 -16.03 24.41
C TYR A 292 16.86 -15.93 23.04
N SER A 293 16.41 -16.72 22.09
CA SER A 293 16.97 -16.73 20.72
C SER A 293 16.82 -15.36 20.07
N LEU A 294 15.64 -14.73 20.14
CA LEU A 294 15.42 -13.40 19.60
C LEU A 294 16.23 -12.30 20.27
N ALA A 295 16.45 -12.42 21.59
CA ALA A 295 17.34 -11.51 22.31
C ALA A 295 18.79 -11.62 21.81
N ILE A 296 19.28 -12.85 21.62
CA ILE A 296 20.60 -13.11 21.03
C ILE A 296 20.65 -12.55 19.60
N GLY A 297 19.63 -12.81 18.77
CA GLY A 297 19.55 -12.31 17.40
C GLY A 297 19.64 -10.80 17.31
N ARG A 298 18.94 -10.08 18.21
CA ARG A 298 19.06 -8.59 18.33
C ARG A 298 20.47 -8.15 18.71
N ALA A 299 21.11 -8.84 19.68
CA ALA A 299 22.47 -8.54 20.11
C ALA A 299 23.51 -8.79 18.99
N LEU A 300 23.22 -9.72 18.08
CA LEU A 300 24.01 -9.97 16.87
C LEU A 300 23.64 -9.07 15.69
N ALA A 301 22.71 -8.13 15.87
CA ALA A 301 22.22 -7.20 14.83
C ALA A 301 21.65 -7.91 13.59
N LEU A 302 20.97 -9.04 13.79
CA LEU A 302 20.22 -9.71 12.72
C LEU A 302 19.14 -8.76 12.16
N ASP A 303 18.97 -8.73 10.85
CA ASP A 303 17.92 -7.94 10.21
C ASP A 303 16.51 -8.53 10.48
N GLU A 304 15.48 -7.84 9.99
CA GLU A 304 14.10 -8.22 10.27
C GLU A 304 13.73 -9.59 9.66
N GLU A 305 14.25 -9.91 8.48
CA GLU A 305 14.03 -11.19 7.80
C GLU A 305 14.69 -12.33 8.57
N GLU A 306 15.93 -12.14 9.01
CA GLU A 306 16.66 -13.11 9.84
C GLU A 306 16.02 -13.29 11.22
N GLN A 307 15.50 -12.20 11.84
CA GLN A 307 14.76 -12.27 13.11
C GLN A 307 13.47 -13.09 12.96
N GLU A 308 12.73 -12.91 11.87
CA GLU A 308 11.51 -13.69 11.62
C GLU A 308 11.83 -15.17 11.36
N ARG A 309 12.89 -15.43 10.59
CA ARG A 309 13.41 -16.78 10.37
C ARG A 309 13.82 -17.44 11.69
N LEU A 310 14.53 -16.73 12.56
CA LEU A 310 14.93 -17.20 13.90
C LEU A 310 13.70 -17.49 14.77
N ARG A 311 12.72 -16.61 14.76
CA ARG A 311 11.46 -16.76 15.50
C ARG A 311 10.75 -18.06 15.14
N LEU A 312 10.58 -18.32 13.84
CA LEU A 312 9.92 -19.52 13.34
C LEU A 312 10.74 -20.78 13.63
N ALA A 313 12.06 -20.73 13.45
CA ALA A 313 12.91 -21.87 13.71
C ALA A 313 12.94 -22.24 15.21
N ALA A 314 13.00 -21.24 16.09
CA ALA A 314 12.93 -21.44 17.53
C ALA A 314 11.56 -21.99 17.98
N ALA A 315 10.46 -21.52 17.37
CA ALA A 315 9.13 -22.06 17.67
C ALA A 315 8.97 -23.52 17.23
N LEU A 316 9.59 -23.90 16.11
CA LEU A 316 9.40 -25.20 15.47
C LEU A 316 10.56 -26.19 15.72
N HIS A 317 11.59 -25.83 16.51
CA HIS A 317 12.80 -26.65 16.65
C HIS A 317 12.48 -28.09 17.09
N ASP A 318 11.51 -28.25 17.94
CA ASP A 318 11.07 -29.50 18.52
C ASP A 318 9.85 -30.14 17.85
N VAL A 319 9.34 -29.58 16.74
CA VAL A 319 8.15 -30.09 16.03
C VAL A 319 8.25 -31.58 15.68
N GLY A 320 9.44 -32.07 15.42
CA GLY A 320 9.69 -33.46 15.07
C GLY A 320 9.54 -34.47 16.25
N LYS A 321 9.40 -34.01 17.50
CA LYS A 321 9.05 -34.86 18.65
C LYS A 321 7.72 -35.60 18.47
N ILE A 322 6.82 -35.08 17.58
CA ILE A 322 5.61 -35.79 17.19
C ILE A 322 5.88 -37.20 16.65
N GLY A 323 7.06 -37.44 16.06
CA GLY A 323 7.48 -38.72 15.53
C GLY A 323 8.11 -39.66 16.56
N VAL A 324 8.30 -39.23 17.82
CA VAL A 324 8.86 -40.04 18.90
C VAL A 324 7.72 -40.79 19.61
N ARG A 325 7.92 -42.04 19.95
CA ARG A 325 6.92 -42.86 20.69
C ARG A 325 6.72 -42.34 22.10
N ASP A 326 5.46 -42.33 22.58
CA ASP A 326 5.11 -41.88 23.93
C ASP A 326 5.85 -42.66 25.02
N SER A 327 6.07 -43.96 24.83
CA SER A 327 6.82 -44.81 25.77
C SER A 327 8.28 -44.38 25.96
N VAL A 328 8.83 -43.62 25.00
CA VAL A 328 10.20 -43.08 25.06
C VAL A 328 10.16 -41.62 25.53
N LEU A 329 9.26 -40.81 24.95
CA LEU A 329 9.16 -39.40 25.26
C LEU A 329 8.75 -39.13 26.71
N LEU A 330 7.82 -39.94 27.25
CA LEU A 330 7.25 -39.78 28.59
C LEU A 330 7.99 -40.64 29.68
N LYS A 331 9.11 -41.27 29.32
CA LYS A 331 9.85 -42.13 30.24
C LYS A 331 10.49 -41.30 31.34
N THR A 332 10.24 -41.68 32.60
CA THR A 332 10.81 -41.00 33.79
C THR A 332 12.16 -41.57 34.21
N ASP A 333 12.49 -42.78 33.76
CA ASP A 333 13.76 -43.42 34.02
C ASP A 333 14.83 -43.04 32.99
N LYS A 334 16.08 -43.42 33.24
CA LYS A 334 17.15 -43.21 32.26
C LYS A 334 16.84 -43.93 30.96
N LEU A 335 17.01 -43.19 29.85
CA LEU A 335 16.86 -43.75 28.51
C LEU A 335 17.97 -44.76 28.20
N THR A 336 17.64 -45.83 27.50
CA THR A 336 18.65 -46.70 26.88
C THR A 336 19.29 -45.98 25.68
N ASP A 337 20.40 -46.53 25.18
CA ASP A 337 21.05 -45.96 23.98
C ASP A 337 20.16 -46.03 22.75
N GLU A 338 19.32 -47.05 22.62
CA GLU A 338 18.33 -47.18 21.53
C GLU A 338 17.23 -46.15 21.66
N GLU A 339 16.67 -45.94 22.86
CA GLU A 339 15.63 -44.93 23.13
C GLU A 339 16.18 -43.53 22.92
N PHE A 340 17.41 -43.26 23.37
CA PHE A 340 18.07 -41.98 23.11
C PHE A 340 18.33 -41.76 21.61
N GLY A 341 18.67 -42.84 20.87
CA GLY A 341 18.80 -42.84 19.42
C GLY A 341 17.48 -42.50 18.70
N GLU A 342 16.32 -42.85 19.30
CA GLU A 342 15.02 -42.48 18.78
C GLU A 342 14.74 -40.96 18.97
N ILE A 343 15.02 -40.43 20.15
CA ILE A 343 14.87 -38.99 20.40
C ILE A 343 15.78 -38.18 19.47
N ARG A 344 17.03 -38.61 19.25
CA ARG A 344 17.96 -37.93 18.33
C ARG A 344 17.46 -37.79 16.90
N LYS A 345 16.41 -38.49 16.51
CA LYS A 345 15.82 -38.39 15.18
C LYS A 345 14.81 -37.22 15.03
N HIS A 346 14.38 -36.55 16.14
CA HIS A 346 13.39 -35.51 16.03
C HIS A 346 13.81 -34.36 15.14
N PRO A 347 15.09 -33.90 15.05
CA PRO A 347 15.46 -32.84 14.11
C PRO A 347 15.22 -33.26 12.65
N GLN A 348 15.51 -34.50 12.30
CA GLN A 348 15.26 -35.07 10.99
C GLN A 348 13.75 -35.25 10.73
N HIS A 349 12.95 -35.60 11.73
CA HIS A 349 11.49 -35.62 11.62
C HIS A 349 10.95 -34.24 11.40
N GLY A 350 11.49 -33.20 12.07
CA GLY A 350 11.14 -31.80 11.87
C GLY A 350 11.39 -31.36 10.42
N GLU A 351 12.58 -31.61 9.87
CA GLU A 351 12.86 -31.37 8.45
C GLU A 351 11.81 -32.06 7.55
N ASN A 352 11.52 -33.34 7.81
CA ASN A 352 10.58 -34.12 7.01
C ASN A 352 9.14 -33.57 7.05
N ILE A 353 8.73 -32.96 8.15
CA ILE A 353 7.43 -32.31 8.28
C ILE A 353 7.41 -30.98 7.51
N LEU A 354 8.43 -30.14 7.71
CA LEU A 354 8.46 -28.78 7.23
C LEU A 354 8.74 -28.66 5.73
N LYS A 355 9.46 -29.60 5.12
CA LYS A 355 9.87 -29.56 3.70
C LYS A 355 8.72 -29.48 2.69
N TYR A 356 7.50 -29.85 3.07
CA TYR A 356 6.33 -29.75 2.19
C TYR A 356 5.77 -28.33 2.05
N ILE A 357 6.17 -27.43 2.94
CA ILE A 357 5.73 -26.03 2.94
C ILE A 357 6.91 -25.16 2.50
N LYS A 358 6.86 -24.63 1.28
CA LYS A 358 7.94 -23.81 0.69
C LYS A 358 8.40 -22.66 1.59
N TYR A 359 7.46 -22.05 2.30
CA TYR A 359 7.71 -20.94 3.22
C TYR A 359 8.74 -21.29 4.30
N PHE A 360 8.79 -22.54 4.75
CA PHE A 360 9.73 -23.00 5.77
C PHE A 360 11.11 -23.41 5.24
N GLY A 361 11.34 -23.34 3.93
CA GLY A 361 12.65 -23.68 3.35
C GLY A 361 13.82 -23.04 4.08
N PRO A 362 13.84 -21.71 4.31
CA PRO A 362 14.90 -21.04 5.07
C PRO A 362 14.94 -21.40 6.57
N VAL A 363 13.83 -21.89 7.15
CA VAL A 363 13.69 -22.22 8.58
C VAL A 363 14.26 -23.60 8.89
N ILE A 364 14.19 -24.54 7.94
CA ILE A 364 14.58 -25.95 8.11
C ILE A 364 15.99 -26.13 8.66
N PRO A 365 17.04 -25.41 8.20
CA PRO A 365 18.38 -25.57 8.77
C PRO A 365 18.43 -25.30 10.27
N GLY A 366 17.75 -24.26 10.75
CA GLY A 366 17.63 -23.94 12.17
C GLY A 366 17.00 -25.09 12.97
N VAL A 367 15.91 -25.67 12.46
CA VAL A 367 15.20 -26.79 13.08
C VAL A 367 16.01 -28.09 13.03
N LYS A 368 16.66 -28.40 11.91
CA LYS A 368 17.40 -29.62 11.73
C LYS A 368 18.70 -29.66 12.55
N GLN A 369 19.39 -28.53 12.67
CA GLN A 369 20.77 -28.44 13.13
C GLN A 369 20.89 -27.94 14.59
N HIS A 370 19.79 -27.64 15.31
CA HIS A 370 19.86 -27.06 16.66
C HIS A 370 20.54 -27.94 17.71
N HIS A 371 20.75 -29.20 17.44
CA HIS A 371 21.55 -30.14 18.25
C HIS A 371 22.93 -30.40 17.68
N GLU A 372 23.33 -29.75 16.61
CA GLU A 372 24.73 -29.77 16.19
C GLU A 372 25.60 -29.04 17.21
N ARG A 373 26.84 -29.45 17.33
CA ARG A 373 27.82 -28.88 18.24
C ARG A 373 28.92 -28.19 17.44
N TYR A 374 29.37 -27.08 17.93
CA TYR A 374 30.42 -26.31 17.27
C TYR A 374 31.71 -27.13 17.04
N ASP A 375 32.00 -28.12 17.91
CA ASP A 375 33.13 -29.08 17.80
C ASP A 375 32.91 -30.22 16.79
N GLY A 376 31.72 -30.36 16.18
CA GLY A 376 31.36 -31.40 15.22
C GLY A 376 30.92 -32.72 15.83
N ARG A 377 30.67 -32.76 17.15
CA ARG A 377 30.22 -33.97 17.88
C ARG A 377 28.71 -34.01 18.10
N GLY A 378 27.98 -33.14 17.38
CA GLY A 378 26.54 -33.03 17.43
C GLY A 378 25.80 -34.05 16.56
N TYR A 379 24.52 -33.79 16.33
CA TYR A 379 23.66 -34.59 15.48
C TYR A 379 22.61 -33.68 14.81
N PRO A 380 22.01 -34.08 13.68
CA PRO A 380 22.07 -35.39 13.01
C PRO A 380 23.25 -35.58 12.05
N ASP A 381 23.83 -34.51 11.51
CA ASP A 381 24.77 -34.56 10.39
C ASP A 381 26.25 -34.47 10.83
N GLY A 382 26.53 -34.08 12.09
CA GLY A 382 27.88 -33.90 12.65
C GLY A 382 28.62 -32.69 12.06
N LEU A 383 27.89 -31.61 11.74
CA LEU A 383 28.44 -30.38 11.22
C LEU A 383 29.30 -29.65 12.24
N LYS A 384 30.29 -28.87 11.75
CA LYS A 384 31.27 -28.21 12.60
C LYS A 384 31.42 -26.74 12.28
N GLY A 385 31.51 -25.90 13.31
CA GLY A 385 31.78 -24.47 13.15
C GLY A 385 30.73 -23.78 12.31
N ASP A 386 31.16 -23.06 11.26
CA ASP A 386 30.29 -22.32 10.38
C ASP A 386 29.53 -23.16 9.35
N GLU A 387 29.72 -24.46 9.28
CA GLU A 387 28.86 -25.37 8.53
C GLU A 387 27.47 -25.47 9.16
N ILE A 388 27.36 -25.16 10.46
CA ILE A 388 26.10 -25.09 11.20
C ILE A 388 25.45 -23.74 10.92
N ASP A 389 24.19 -23.75 10.52
CA ASP A 389 23.42 -22.52 10.30
C ASP A 389 23.41 -21.64 11.55
N LEU A 390 23.59 -20.32 11.38
CA LEU A 390 23.65 -19.37 12.50
C LEU A 390 22.41 -19.44 13.39
N ILE A 391 21.23 -19.61 12.79
CA ILE A 391 19.96 -19.75 13.50
C ILE A 391 19.98 -20.96 14.42
N ALA A 392 20.52 -22.09 13.95
CA ALA A 392 20.66 -23.29 14.76
C ALA A 392 21.66 -23.09 15.93
N ARG A 393 22.78 -22.42 15.67
CA ARG A 393 23.78 -22.08 16.72
C ARG A 393 23.15 -21.19 17.82
N ILE A 394 22.27 -20.26 17.44
CA ILE A 394 21.55 -19.40 18.39
C ILE A 394 20.54 -20.22 19.20
N ILE A 395 19.72 -21.03 18.55
CA ILE A 395 18.72 -21.89 19.22
C ILE A 395 19.39 -22.82 20.19
N ALA A 396 20.52 -23.43 19.83
CA ALA A 396 21.26 -24.37 20.70
C ALA A 396 21.65 -23.74 22.05
N VAL A 397 22.02 -22.47 22.10
CA VAL A 397 22.33 -21.74 23.34
C VAL A 397 21.04 -21.49 24.15
N GLY A 398 19.98 -20.98 23.50
CA GLY A 398 18.69 -20.69 24.17
C GLY A 398 18.02 -21.92 24.74
N ASP A 399 17.96 -23.01 23.96
CA ASP A 399 17.43 -24.32 24.38
C ASP A 399 18.21 -24.91 25.55
N SER A 400 19.55 -24.92 25.45
CA SER A 400 20.40 -25.44 26.54
C SER A 400 20.27 -24.66 27.83
N TYR A 401 20.15 -23.31 27.73
CA TYR A 401 19.95 -22.46 28.88
C TYR A 401 18.59 -22.73 29.53
N ASP A 402 17.50 -22.77 28.76
CA ASP A 402 16.17 -23.11 29.26
C ASP A 402 16.17 -24.52 29.91
N ALA A 403 16.77 -25.48 29.24
CA ALA A 403 16.89 -26.84 29.76
C ALA A 403 17.66 -26.91 31.10
N MET A 404 18.61 -26.03 31.35
CA MET A 404 19.36 -25.96 32.61
C MET A 404 18.61 -25.23 33.73
N THR A 405 17.87 -24.19 33.43
CA THR A 405 17.25 -23.31 34.41
C THR A 405 15.82 -23.70 34.77
N THR A 406 15.15 -24.52 33.97
CA THR A 406 13.78 -25.00 34.22
C THR A 406 13.80 -26.29 35.08
N ASP A 407 12.85 -26.36 36.04
CA ASP A 407 12.64 -27.56 36.85
C ASP A 407 12.17 -28.72 35.98
N ARG A 408 12.79 -29.89 36.20
CA ARG A 408 12.40 -31.16 35.57
C ARG A 408 12.08 -32.19 36.67
N PRO A 409 11.27 -33.20 36.39
CA PRO A 409 10.79 -34.15 37.44
C PRO A 409 11.87 -34.78 38.30
N TYR A 410 13.03 -34.94 37.72
CA TYR A 410 14.18 -35.59 38.37
C TYR A 410 15.29 -34.60 38.73
N ARG A 411 15.12 -33.28 38.49
CA ARG A 411 16.16 -32.30 38.75
C ARG A 411 15.55 -30.89 38.86
N ARG A 412 15.88 -30.19 39.94
CA ARG A 412 15.62 -28.75 40.03
C ARG A 412 16.46 -27.99 39.00
N GLY A 413 15.92 -26.89 38.48
CA GLY A 413 16.66 -25.96 37.65
C GLY A 413 17.93 -25.48 38.37
N LEU A 414 18.96 -25.21 37.62
CA LEU A 414 20.16 -24.56 38.12
C LEU A 414 19.89 -23.07 38.37
N GLU A 415 20.60 -22.54 39.36
CA GLU A 415 20.65 -21.10 39.52
C GLU A 415 21.21 -20.42 38.26
N GLN A 416 20.69 -19.28 37.92
CA GLN A 416 21.07 -18.51 36.71
C GLN A 416 22.59 -18.38 36.58
N ALA A 417 23.29 -17.98 37.61
CA ALA A 417 24.74 -17.80 37.59
C ALA A 417 25.49 -19.08 37.21
N VAL A 418 25.02 -20.25 37.70
CA VAL A 418 25.60 -21.54 37.39
C VAL A 418 25.38 -21.94 35.94
N ALA A 419 24.15 -21.68 35.44
CA ALA A 419 23.83 -21.95 34.03
C ALA A 419 24.64 -21.08 33.07
N LEU A 420 24.80 -19.80 33.37
CA LEU A 420 25.62 -18.88 32.57
C LEU A 420 27.09 -19.28 32.54
N GLU A 421 27.64 -19.73 33.69
CA GLU A 421 29.02 -20.23 33.73
C GLU A 421 29.19 -21.51 32.94
N GLU A 422 28.20 -22.40 32.93
CA GLU A 422 28.24 -23.62 32.11
C GLU A 422 28.20 -23.29 30.61
N ILE A 423 27.36 -22.33 30.19
CA ILE A 423 27.35 -21.85 28.80
C ILE A 423 28.72 -21.26 28.43
N ARG A 424 29.33 -20.44 29.31
CA ARG A 424 30.69 -19.88 29.11
C ARG A 424 31.73 -20.98 28.97
N ARG A 425 31.70 -21.97 29.83
CA ARG A 425 32.63 -23.11 29.82
C ARG A 425 32.56 -23.95 28.55
N CYS A 426 31.37 -24.07 27.98
CA CYS A 426 31.11 -24.87 26.77
C CYS A 426 31.32 -24.05 25.46
N SER A 427 31.74 -22.77 25.54
CA SER A 427 32.09 -21.95 24.39
C SER A 427 33.24 -22.57 23.58
N GLY A 428 33.13 -22.59 22.26
CA GLY A 428 34.10 -23.16 21.33
C GLY A 428 34.05 -24.70 21.25
N ALA A 429 33.29 -25.35 22.12
CA ALA A 429 33.07 -26.81 22.09
C ALA A 429 31.62 -27.13 21.70
N GLN A 430 30.67 -26.95 22.61
CA GLN A 430 29.25 -27.15 22.29
C GLN A 430 28.67 -25.97 21.55
N PHE A 431 28.99 -24.78 21.96
CA PHE A 431 28.38 -23.53 21.45
C PHE A 431 29.36 -22.66 20.67
N ASP A 432 28.82 -21.92 19.74
CA ASP A 432 29.57 -20.89 19.00
C ASP A 432 30.02 -19.77 19.94
N PRO A 433 31.33 -19.44 19.98
CA PRO A 433 31.86 -18.36 20.83
C PRO A 433 31.22 -17.02 20.61
N VAL A 434 30.85 -16.66 19.37
CA VAL A 434 30.23 -15.39 19.03
C VAL A 434 28.81 -15.34 19.62
N VAL A 435 28.04 -16.40 19.46
CA VAL A 435 26.69 -16.52 20.02
C VAL A 435 26.72 -16.49 21.55
N VAL A 436 27.70 -17.22 22.16
CA VAL A 436 27.88 -17.20 23.62
C VAL A 436 28.22 -15.82 24.14
N ALA A 437 29.10 -15.07 23.47
CA ALA A 437 29.45 -13.71 23.85
C ALA A 437 28.23 -12.78 23.79
N ALA A 438 27.43 -12.85 22.71
CA ALA A 438 26.19 -12.10 22.57
C ALA A 438 25.17 -12.45 23.68
N PHE A 439 24.99 -13.74 23.98
CA PHE A 439 24.08 -14.20 25.03
C PHE A 439 24.49 -13.71 26.42
N LEU A 440 25.77 -13.86 26.79
CA LEU A 440 26.25 -13.43 28.10
C LEU A 440 26.16 -11.90 28.27
N GLY A 441 26.39 -11.15 27.19
CA GLY A 441 26.24 -9.69 27.17
C GLY A 441 24.80 -9.20 27.52
N LEU A 442 23.78 -10.03 27.33
CA LEU A 442 22.40 -9.70 27.73
C LEU A 442 22.20 -9.63 29.25
N TRP A 443 23.13 -10.20 30.02
CA TRP A 443 23.07 -10.27 31.47
C TRP A 443 24.05 -9.30 32.16
N GLU A 444 24.97 -8.69 31.43
CA GLU A 444 26.04 -7.80 31.95
C GLU A 444 25.71 -6.30 31.88
N GLY A 445 24.53 -5.88 31.34
CA GLY A 445 24.14 -4.48 31.16
C GLY A 445 22.83 -4.08 31.86
N ASP A 446 22.52 -2.77 31.88
CA ASP A 446 21.25 -2.20 32.42
C ASP A 446 19.98 -2.70 31.70
N GLY A 447 20.11 -3.52 30.68
CA GLY A 447 19.04 -4.19 29.92
C GLY A 447 18.77 -5.61 30.33
N CYS A 448 18.96 -5.99 31.59
CA CYS A 448 18.73 -7.33 32.13
C CYS A 448 17.32 -7.83 31.77
N LEU A 449 17.23 -9.00 31.12
CA LEU A 449 15.96 -9.68 30.77
C LEU A 449 15.01 -9.87 31.97
N THR A 450 15.55 -9.81 33.20
CA THR A 450 14.77 -9.92 34.43
C THR A 450 14.00 -8.65 34.81
N CYS A 451 14.25 -7.49 34.17
CA CYS A 451 13.55 -6.23 34.46
C CYS A 451 12.20 -6.10 33.77
N SER A 452 11.87 -6.93 32.76
CA SER A 452 10.60 -6.86 32.03
C SER A 452 9.42 -7.58 32.72
N GLU A 453 9.69 -8.48 33.68
CA GLU A 453 8.61 -9.21 34.38
C GLU A 453 7.96 -8.41 35.54
N LYS A 454 8.53 -7.27 35.93
CA LYS A 454 7.98 -6.44 37.06
C LYS A 454 7.16 -5.24 36.62
N ALA A 455 6.91 -5.04 35.34
CA ALA A 455 6.16 -3.89 34.81
C ALA A 455 4.73 -4.25 34.33
N GLY A 456 4.22 -5.43 34.68
CA GLY A 456 2.90 -5.93 34.26
C GLY A 456 2.11 -6.60 35.39
N GLU A 457 2.01 -5.92 36.59
CA GLU A 457 0.97 -6.16 37.60
C GLU A 457 0.03 -4.95 37.71
#